data_62173a24e416143fcc2233ee4112802f
#
_entry.id   62173a24e416143fcc2233ee4112802f
#
_cell.length_a   1.000
_cell.length_b   1.000
_cell.length_c   1.000
_cell.angle_alpha   90.00
_cell.angle_beta   90.00
_cell.angle_gamma   90.00
#
_symmetry.space_group_name_H-M   'P 1'
#
loop_
_entity.id
_entity.type
_entity.pdbx_description
1 polymer ?
#
loop_
_entity_poly.entity_id
_entity_poly.type
_entity_poly.pdbx_seq_one_letter_code
_entity_poly.pdbx_strand_id
1 'polypeptide(L)'
;NSGAIVGDNQILVIPCVNNFSMNVGMKYWVSDNSDINRQFPGNFDGEPTSRLAAHLFERVKGFRYGIHFASFFRSGDFVPHVRMPATGKESTSLASLFGLPYVLTSKQRNFDKKTLTYNWQINGTDAFSVYSGETDNIDVNLARKAVSAVLRFLTRMGILKYNCHNGYIASIIEEEDLVSIKAS
;
A
#
# COMPACT_ATOMS: atom_id res chain seq x y z
N ASN A 1 -15.86 -5.05 -18.25
CA ASN A 1 -16.84 -5.61 -17.28
C ASN A 1 -17.45 -4.50 -16.44
N SER A 2 -18.34 -3.70 -17.03
CA SER A 2 -19.06 -2.59 -16.40
C SER A 2 -20.08 -3.02 -15.33
N GLY A 3 -20.28 -4.31 -15.10
CA GLY A 3 -21.26 -4.84 -14.15
C GLY A 3 -20.75 -5.17 -12.74
N ALA A 4 -19.43 -5.12 -12.52
CA ALA A 4 -18.85 -5.46 -11.22
C ALA A 4 -18.72 -4.26 -10.28
N ILE A 5 -18.63 -3.04 -10.81
CA ILE A 5 -18.57 -1.79 -10.00
C ILE A 5 -19.99 -1.34 -9.68
N VAL A 6 -20.24 -0.99 -8.42
CA VAL A 6 -21.55 -0.60 -7.92
C VAL A 6 -21.77 0.91 -8.08
N GLY A 7 -22.89 1.29 -8.73
CA GLY A 7 -23.29 2.68 -8.85
C GLY A 7 -22.25 3.55 -9.57
N ASP A 8 -22.04 4.76 -9.07
CA ASP A 8 -21.12 5.76 -9.62
C ASP A 8 -19.69 5.66 -9.06
N ASN A 9 -19.34 4.56 -8.39
CA ASN A 9 -18.00 4.34 -7.89
C ASN A 9 -17.00 4.27 -9.04
N GLN A 10 -15.80 4.81 -8.81
CA GLN A 10 -14.70 4.77 -9.75
C GLN A 10 -13.49 4.09 -9.11
N ILE A 11 -12.80 3.27 -9.89
CA ILE A 11 -11.56 2.60 -9.48
C ILE A 11 -10.46 2.99 -10.45
N LEU A 12 -9.42 3.63 -9.94
CA LEU A 12 -8.18 3.89 -10.67
C LEU A 12 -7.16 2.82 -10.27
N VAL A 13 -6.62 2.12 -11.25
CA VAL A 13 -5.56 1.13 -11.06
C VAL A 13 -4.30 1.59 -11.78
N ILE A 14 -3.20 1.67 -11.06
CA ILE A 14 -1.86 1.95 -11.60
C ILE A 14 -1.01 0.70 -11.39
N PRO A 15 -0.85 -0.17 -12.40
CA PRO A 15 -0.22 -1.48 -12.23
C PRO A 15 1.26 -1.39 -11.86
N CYS A 16 1.97 -0.42 -12.43
CA CYS A 16 3.39 -0.19 -12.15
C CYS A 16 3.71 1.30 -12.32
N VAL A 17 4.24 1.91 -11.26
CA VAL A 17 4.66 3.31 -11.29
C VAL A 17 6.05 3.46 -11.92
N ASN A 18 6.95 2.50 -11.66
CA ASN A 18 8.35 2.54 -12.07
C ASN A 18 8.68 1.34 -12.98
N ASN A 19 8.13 1.35 -14.18
CA ASN A 19 8.36 0.29 -15.18
C ASN A 19 9.82 0.23 -15.67
N PHE A 20 10.54 1.36 -15.69
CA PHE A 20 11.94 1.39 -16.10
C PHE A 20 12.83 0.64 -15.12
N SER A 21 12.71 0.90 -13.83
CA SER A 21 13.50 0.21 -12.80
C SER A 21 13.09 -1.26 -12.69
N MET A 22 11.79 -1.55 -12.85
CA MET A 22 11.31 -2.94 -12.90
C MET A 22 11.98 -3.75 -14.00
N ASN A 23 12.12 -3.16 -15.21
CA ASN A 23 12.74 -3.84 -16.35
C ASN A 23 14.23 -4.16 -16.16
N VAL A 24 14.92 -3.41 -15.30
CA VAL A 24 16.35 -3.62 -14.98
C VAL A 24 16.56 -4.21 -13.58
N GLY A 25 15.49 -4.65 -12.92
CA GLY A 25 15.55 -5.26 -11.59
C GLY A 25 16.04 -4.33 -10.48
N MET A 26 15.79 -3.01 -10.59
CA MET A 26 16.24 -2.03 -9.62
C MET A 26 15.08 -1.45 -8.80
N LYS A 27 15.35 -1.17 -7.53
CA LYS A 27 14.39 -0.50 -6.64
C LYS A 27 14.25 0.99 -6.94
N TYR A 28 15.37 1.64 -7.21
CA TYR A 28 15.46 3.09 -7.34
C TYR A 28 15.21 3.54 -8.77
N TRP A 29 14.75 4.77 -8.93
CA TRP A 29 14.59 5.36 -10.25
C TRP A 29 15.94 5.50 -10.95
N VAL A 30 16.04 5.06 -12.19
CA VAL A 30 17.32 4.93 -12.89
C VAL A 30 18.00 6.29 -13.14
N SER A 31 17.23 7.37 -13.31
CA SER A 31 17.77 8.68 -13.68
C SER A 31 18.45 9.43 -12.53
N ASP A 32 17.96 9.29 -11.30
CA ASP A 32 18.42 10.06 -10.15
C ASP A 32 18.66 9.19 -8.90
N ASN A 33 18.61 7.87 -9.07
CA ASN A 33 18.80 6.87 -8.01
C ASN A 33 17.93 7.10 -6.76
N SER A 34 16.71 7.59 -6.95
CA SER A 34 15.78 7.94 -5.87
C SER A 34 14.65 6.91 -5.72
N ASP A 35 14.24 6.68 -4.47
CA ASP A 35 13.05 5.90 -4.15
C ASP A 35 11.81 6.81 -4.25
N ILE A 36 10.92 6.56 -5.21
CA ILE A 36 9.71 7.37 -5.39
C ILE A 36 8.84 7.40 -4.12
N ASN A 37 8.82 6.30 -3.35
CA ASN A 37 8.05 6.27 -2.09
C ASN A 37 8.72 7.06 -0.95
N ARG A 38 9.75 7.84 -1.26
CA ARG A 38 10.41 8.82 -0.39
C ARG A 38 10.36 10.24 -0.95
N GLN A 39 9.54 10.46 -2.00
CA GLN A 39 9.46 11.75 -2.70
C GLN A 39 8.07 12.41 -2.59
N PHE A 40 7.05 11.73 -2.01
CA PHE A 40 5.71 12.30 -1.90
C PHE A 40 5.62 13.46 -0.88
N PRO A 41 4.78 14.48 -1.17
CA PRO A 41 3.87 14.61 -2.29
C PRO A 41 4.53 14.95 -3.62
N GLY A 42 5.84 15.16 -3.65
CA GLY A 42 6.62 15.54 -4.81
C GLY A 42 6.78 17.05 -4.98
N ASN A 43 7.59 17.43 -5.98
CA ASN A 43 7.80 18.81 -6.38
C ASN A 43 7.89 18.86 -7.92
N PHE A 44 7.07 19.69 -8.56
CA PHE A 44 7.03 19.82 -10.02
C PHE A 44 8.32 20.41 -10.62
N ASP A 45 9.06 21.18 -9.84
CA ASP A 45 10.34 21.79 -10.22
C ASP A 45 11.56 21.01 -9.71
N GLY A 46 11.32 19.82 -9.11
CA GLY A 46 12.37 18.99 -8.52
C GLY A 46 13.05 18.03 -9.50
N GLU A 47 13.86 17.14 -8.93
CA GLU A 47 14.49 16.03 -9.66
C GLU A 47 13.45 15.12 -10.32
N PRO A 48 13.82 14.33 -11.34
CA PRO A 48 12.88 13.52 -12.13
C PRO A 48 11.91 12.66 -11.30
N THR A 49 12.42 11.96 -10.27
CA THR A 49 11.57 11.14 -9.40
C THR A 49 10.61 11.97 -8.55
N SER A 50 11.05 13.16 -8.09
CA SER A 50 10.18 14.07 -7.33
C SER A 50 9.07 14.66 -8.20
N ARG A 51 9.37 15.00 -9.46
CA ARG A 51 8.35 15.45 -10.42
C ARG A 51 7.35 14.36 -10.74
N LEU A 52 7.82 13.12 -10.94
CA LEU A 52 6.93 11.98 -11.14
C LEU A 52 6.02 11.76 -9.93
N ALA A 53 6.57 11.85 -8.71
CA ALA A 53 5.79 11.74 -7.48
C ALA A 53 4.71 12.84 -7.40
N ALA A 54 5.03 14.08 -7.78
CA ALA A 54 4.07 15.19 -7.81
C ALA A 54 2.92 14.92 -8.80
N HIS A 55 3.24 14.53 -10.04
CA HIS A 55 2.24 14.20 -11.05
C HIS A 55 1.36 13.01 -10.64
N LEU A 56 1.96 11.97 -10.06
CA LEU A 56 1.23 10.82 -9.57
C LEU A 56 0.29 11.23 -8.42
N PHE A 57 0.81 11.99 -7.46
CA PHE A 57 0.02 12.41 -6.31
C PHE A 57 -1.19 13.25 -6.71
N GLU A 58 -1.04 14.19 -7.66
CA GLU A 58 -2.14 14.96 -8.22
C GLU A 58 -3.24 14.08 -8.83
N ARG A 59 -2.87 12.95 -9.42
CA ARG A 59 -3.83 12.00 -10.03
C ARG A 59 -4.57 11.14 -9.01
N VAL A 60 -3.92 10.84 -7.87
CA VAL A 60 -4.46 9.90 -6.88
C VAL A 60 -4.98 10.59 -5.61
N LYS A 61 -4.69 11.87 -5.39
CA LYS A 61 -5.30 12.64 -4.30
C LYS A 61 -6.79 12.84 -4.57
N GLY A 62 -7.58 12.93 -3.52
CA GLY A 62 -9.03 13.14 -3.61
C GLY A 62 -9.85 11.85 -3.77
N PHE A 63 -9.24 10.71 -3.98
CA PHE A 63 -9.92 9.43 -3.80
C PHE A 63 -10.17 9.18 -2.32
N ARG A 64 -11.34 8.60 -2.00
CA ARG A 64 -11.70 8.26 -0.62
C ARG A 64 -10.78 7.19 -0.03
N TYR A 65 -10.42 6.20 -0.84
CA TYR A 65 -9.56 5.09 -0.43
C TYR A 65 -8.32 5.01 -1.31
N GLY A 66 -7.16 4.83 -0.69
CA GLY A 66 -5.88 4.59 -1.34
C GLY A 66 -5.28 3.25 -0.91
N ILE A 67 -4.96 2.38 -1.85
CA ILE A 67 -4.37 1.08 -1.58
C ILE A 67 -3.06 0.97 -2.33
N HIS A 68 -1.99 0.71 -1.60
CA HIS A 68 -0.63 0.54 -2.11
C HIS A 68 -0.14 -0.88 -1.81
N PHE A 69 0.29 -1.60 -2.83
CA PHE A 69 0.96 -2.89 -2.63
C PHE A 69 2.42 -2.66 -2.28
N ALA A 70 2.90 -3.35 -1.27
CA ALA A 70 4.27 -3.29 -0.78
C ALA A 70 4.85 -4.68 -0.53
N SER A 71 6.17 -4.77 -0.52
CA SER A 71 6.92 -5.99 -0.26
C SER A 71 8.06 -5.73 0.71
N PHE A 72 8.65 -6.81 1.22
CA PHE A 72 9.79 -6.75 2.13
C PHE A 72 11.11 -6.87 1.35
N PHE A 73 12.09 -6.03 1.69
CA PHE A 73 13.45 -6.07 1.13
C PHE A 73 14.38 -7.05 1.84
N ARG A 74 13.80 -8.02 2.54
CA ARG A 74 14.55 -9.08 3.24
C ARG A 74 13.97 -10.39 2.81
N SER A 75 14.82 -11.39 2.60
CA SER A 75 14.39 -12.76 2.40
C SER A 75 13.79 -13.31 3.69
N GLY A 76 12.78 -14.16 3.57
CA GLY A 76 12.11 -14.81 4.70
C GLY A 76 10.64 -15.10 4.46
N ASP A 77 10.02 -15.75 5.43
CA ASP A 77 8.59 -16.00 5.43
C ASP A 77 7.85 -14.82 6.07
N PHE A 78 6.98 -14.19 5.29
CA PHE A 78 6.23 -13.03 5.74
C PHE A 78 4.73 -13.32 5.76
N VAL A 79 4.10 -12.97 6.86
CA VAL A 79 2.64 -13.05 6.95
C VAL A 79 2.04 -11.81 6.29
N PRO A 80 1.15 -11.98 5.29
CA PRO A 80 0.46 -10.86 4.68
C PRO A 80 -0.32 -10.04 5.70
N HIS A 81 -0.17 -8.72 5.66
CA HIS A 81 -0.85 -7.81 6.58
C HIS A 81 -1.13 -6.45 5.95
N VAL A 82 -2.01 -5.69 6.58
CA VAL A 82 -2.20 -4.27 6.25
C VAL A 82 -1.35 -3.41 7.17
N ARG A 83 -0.66 -2.43 6.60
CA ARG A 83 0.11 -1.47 7.37
C ARG A 83 -0.36 -0.05 7.11
N MET A 84 -0.41 0.76 8.17
CA MET A 84 -0.78 2.17 8.09
C MET A 84 0.19 3.03 8.91
N PRO A 85 0.46 4.28 8.47
CA PRO A 85 1.15 5.24 9.31
C PRO A 85 0.22 5.72 10.44
N ALA A 86 0.74 5.80 11.67
CA ALA A 86 0.04 6.36 12.83
C ALA A 86 0.07 7.89 12.77
N THR A 87 -0.88 8.48 12.05
CA THR A 87 -1.03 9.94 11.87
C THR A 87 -2.13 10.54 12.72
N GLY A 88 -2.88 9.70 13.45
CA GLY A 88 -4.14 10.08 14.12
C GLY A 88 -5.34 10.09 13.19
N LYS A 89 -5.15 9.70 11.92
CA LYS A 89 -6.22 9.59 10.89
C LYS A 89 -6.32 8.16 10.33
N GLU A 90 -5.57 7.22 10.87
CA GLU A 90 -5.63 5.82 10.50
C GLU A 90 -6.94 5.17 10.96
N SER A 91 -7.53 4.34 10.10
CA SER A 91 -8.73 3.58 10.43
C SER A 91 -8.43 2.09 10.47
N THR A 92 -8.16 1.57 11.68
CA THR A 92 -7.91 0.12 11.89
C THR A 92 -9.15 -0.71 11.62
N SER A 93 -10.35 -0.16 11.86
CA SER A 93 -11.61 -0.81 11.55
C SER A 93 -11.78 -1.02 10.04
N LEU A 94 -11.46 -0.03 9.20
CA LEU A 94 -11.46 -0.20 7.75
C LEU A 94 -10.36 -1.15 7.29
N ALA A 95 -9.16 -1.07 7.87
CA ALA A 95 -8.07 -1.97 7.55
C ALA A 95 -8.41 -3.44 7.83
N SER A 96 -9.21 -3.72 8.87
CA SER A 96 -9.66 -5.08 9.20
C SER A 96 -10.57 -5.68 8.11
N LEU A 97 -11.20 -4.86 7.27
CA LEU A 97 -12.06 -5.31 6.18
C LEU A 97 -11.29 -6.01 5.04
N PHE A 98 -9.98 -5.85 4.96
CA PHE A 98 -9.15 -6.63 4.05
C PHE A 98 -9.17 -8.13 4.38
N GLY A 99 -9.47 -8.50 5.63
CA GLY A 99 -9.52 -9.89 6.10
C GLY A 99 -8.15 -10.56 6.02
N LEU A 100 -7.07 -9.81 6.21
CA LEU A 100 -5.72 -10.31 6.48
C LEU A 100 -5.53 -10.53 7.98
N PRO A 101 -4.61 -11.41 8.41
CA PRO A 101 -4.49 -11.78 9.83
C PRO A 101 -4.07 -10.62 10.73
N TYR A 102 -3.33 -9.64 10.21
CA TYR A 102 -2.83 -8.53 11.02
C TYR A 102 -3.07 -7.18 10.37
N VAL A 103 -3.31 -6.18 11.22
CA VAL A 103 -3.27 -4.76 10.91
C VAL A 103 -2.19 -4.13 11.79
N LEU A 104 -1.18 -3.53 11.16
CA LEU A 104 -0.05 -2.92 11.84
C LEU A 104 -0.11 -1.40 11.68
N THR A 105 -0.05 -0.67 12.79
CA THR A 105 0.17 0.78 12.81
C THR A 105 1.62 1.09 13.15
N SER A 106 2.22 2.04 12.42
CA SER A 106 3.64 2.37 12.56
C SER A 106 3.83 3.82 12.95
N LYS A 107 4.62 4.07 13.99
CA LYS A 107 5.08 5.42 14.32
C LYS A 107 5.85 6.04 13.16
N GLN A 108 5.64 7.34 12.96
CA GLN A 108 6.23 8.04 11.82
C GLN A 108 7.57 8.66 12.19
N ARG A 109 8.62 8.24 11.50
CA ARG A 109 9.91 8.93 11.47
C ARG A 109 9.88 10.03 10.40
N ASN A 110 10.81 10.96 10.47
CA ASN A 110 10.83 12.10 9.52
C ASN A 110 10.86 11.68 8.04
N PHE A 111 11.56 10.60 7.71
CA PHE A 111 11.63 10.08 6.34
C PHE A 111 10.35 9.34 5.89
N ASP A 112 9.54 8.85 6.84
CA ASP A 112 8.27 8.18 6.54
C ASP A 112 7.19 9.17 6.10
N LYS A 113 7.33 10.45 6.49
CA LYS A 113 6.44 11.55 6.08
C LYS A 113 6.46 11.83 4.57
N LYS A 114 7.42 11.25 3.86
CA LYS A 114 7.53 11.34 2.39
C LYS A 114 6.96 10.12 1.67
N THR A 115 6.26 9.22 2.36
CA THR A 115 5.61 8.08 1.73
C THR A 115 4.26 8.45 1.13
N LEU A 116 3.82 7.69 0.11
CA LEU A 116 2.51 7.88 -0.51
C LEU A 116 1.37 7.73 0.50
N THR A 117 1.40 6.67 1.31
CA THR A 117 0.36 6.38 2.30
C THR A 117 0.24 7.46 3.37
N TYR A 118 1.37 8.01 3.84
CA TYR A 118 1.36 9.13 4.77
C TYR A 118 0.69 10.36 4.14
N ASN A 119 1.12 10.73 2.93
CA ASN A 119 0.60 11.90 2.24
C ASN A 119 -0.88 11.75 1.87
N TRP A 120 -1.34 10.54 1.54
CA TRP A 120 -2.75 10.26 1.36
C TRP A 120 -3.54 10.54 2.64
N GLN A 121 -3.12 9.99 3.79
CA GLN A 121 -3.83 10.16 5.05
C GLN A 121 -3.92 11.63 5.49
N ILE A 122 -2.83 12.38 5.43
CA ILE A 122 -2.85 13.80 5.83
C ILE A 122 -3.72 14.65 4.89
N ASN A 123 -3.93 14.20 3.65
CA ASN A 123 -4.81 14.83 2.68
C ASN A 123 -6.24 14.25 2.63
N GLY A 124 -6.62 13.43 3.62
CA GLY A 124 -7.99 13.00 3.81
C GLY A 124 -8.40 11.72 3.07
N THR A 125 -7.44 10.96 2.53
CA THR A 125 -7.66 9.62 1.96
C THR A 125 -7.44 8.56 3.03
N ASP A 126 -8.38 7.62 3.20
CA ASP A 126 -8.16 6.41 4.00
C ASP A 126 -7.14 5.52 3.26
N ALA A 127 -5.89 5.47 3.74
CA ALA A 127 -4.78 4.89 3.02
C ALA A 127 -4.20 3.64 3.69
N PHE A 128 -3.96 2.62 2.88
CA PHE A 128 -3.52 1.30 3.32
C PHE A 128 -2.37 0.79 2.47
N SER A 129 -1.35 0.22 3.12
CA SER A 129 -0.31 -0.57 2.45
C SER A 129 -0.57 -2.06 2.71
N VAL A 130 -0.77 -2.83 1.64
CA VAL A 130 -0.91 -4.28 1.70
C VAL A 130 0.46 -4.89 1.48
N TYR A 131 1.02 -5.47 2.52
CA TYR A 131 2.31 -6.18 2.48
C TYR A 131 2.09 -7.66 2.19
N SER A 132 2.81 -8.21 1.19
CA SER A 132 2.69 -9.62 0.80
C SER A 132 4.00 -10.15 0.22
N GLY A 133 4.80 -10.77 1.04
CA GLY A 133 6.02 -11.43 0.58
C GLY A 133 7.24 -10.53 0.37
N GLU A 134 8.30 -11.12 -0.13
CA GLU A 134 9.58 -10.46 -0.39
C GLU A 134 9.64 -9.80 -1.78
N THR A 135 10.61 -8.89 -1.95
CA THR A 135 10.74 -8.11 -3.20
C THR A 135 11.35 -8.93 -4.33
N ASP A 136 12.32 -9.79 -4.02
CA ASP A 136 13.18 -10.44 -5.03
C ASP A 136 12.59 -11.75 -5.55
N ASN A 137 11.48 -12.22 -4.98
CA ASN A 137 10.85 -13.47 -5.37
C ASN A 137 9.35 -13.29 -5.55
N ILE A 138 8.83 -13.79 -6.67
CA ILE A 138 7.39 -13.73 -6.97
C ILE A 138 6.71 -14.99 -6.43
N ASP A 139 6.05 -14.88 -5.28
CA ASP A 139 5.14 -15.90 -4.77
C ASP A 139 3.71 -15.63 -5.27
N VAL A 140 3.28 -16.47 -6.21
CA VAL A 140 1.93 -16.38 -6.82
C VAL A 140 0.82 -16.56 -5.77
N ASN A 141 1.03 -17.35 -4.73
CA ASN A 141 0.03 -17.58 -3.69
C ASN A 141 -0.11 -16.37 -2.79
N LEU A 142 1.01 -15.73 -2.42
CA LEU A 142 0.99 -14.48 -1.67
C LEU A 142 0.37 -13.34 -2.51
N ALA A 143 0.70 -13.26 -3.78
CA ALA A 143 0.07 -12.29 -4.70
C ALA A 143 -1.45 -12.48 -4.79
N ARG A 144 -1.93 -13.73 -4.92
CA ARG A 144 -3.36 -14.04 -4.92
C ARG A 144 -4.03 -13.67 -3.60
N LYS A 145 -3.38 -13.91 -2.45
CA LYS A 145 -3.89 -13.50 -1.13
C LYS A 145 -4.03 -11.98 -1.05
N ALA A 146 -3.04 -11.22 -1.53
CA ALA A 146 -3.08 -9.76 -1.55
C ALA A 146 -4.22 -9.22 -2.44
N VAL A 147 -4.35 -9.74 -3.66
CA VAL A 147 -5.46 -9.38 -4.56
C VAL A 147 -6.81 -9.72 -3.94
N SER A 148 -6.96 -10.91 -3.36
CA SER A 148 -8.20 -11.34 -2.70
C SER A 148 -8.55 -10.43 -1.51
N ALA A 149 -7.54 -9.95 -0.76
CA ALA A 149 -7.74 -9.01 0.33
C ALA A 149 -8.29 -7.65 -0.18
N VAL A 150 -7.74 -7.13 -1.27
CA VAL A 150 -8.24 -5.88 -1.89
C VAL A 150 -9.67 -6.06 -2.43
N LEU A 151 -9.95 -7.14 -3.14
CA LEU A 151 -11.31 -7.44 -3.63
C LEU A 151 -12.30 -7.55 -2.48
N ARG A 152 -11.90 -8.18 -1.36
CA ARG A 152 -12.70 -8.31 -0.15
C ARG A 152 -13.00 -6.94 0.48
N PHE A 153 -11.98 -6.08 0.60
CA PHE A 153 -12.16 -4.70 1.08
C PHE A 153 -13.16 -3.94 0.19
N LEU A 154 -12.95 -3.93 -1.11
CA LEU A 154 -13.82 -3.21 -2.05
C LEU A 154 -15.27 -3.73 -2.04
N THR A 155 -15.44 -5.04 -1.86
CA THR A 155 -16.77 -5.66 -1.74
C THR A 155 -17.46 -5.26 -0.43
N ARG A 156 -16.74 -5.32 0.69
CA ARG A 156 -17.26 -4.94 2.02
C ARG A 156 -17.58 -3.45 2.12
N MET A 157 -16.89 -2.63 1.34
CA MET A 157 -17.17 -1.20 1.18
C MET A 157 -18.32 -0.92 0.21
N GLY A 158 -18.91 -1.93 -0.42
CA GLY A 158 -20.00 -1.76 -1.38
C GLY A 158 -19.56 -1.17 -2.72
N ILE A 159 -18.25 -1.17 -3.03
CA ILE A 159 -17.69 -0.64 -4.28
C ILE A 159 -17.78 -1.69 -5.40
N LEU A 160 -17.56 -2.96 -5.05
CA LEU A 160 -17.65 -4.08 -5.99
C LEU A 160 -18.78 -5.05 -5.62
N LYS A 161 -19.41 -5.63 -6.65
CA LYS A 161 -20.21 -6.85 -6.53
C LYS A 161 -19.29 -8.05 -6.82
N TYR A 162 -18.64 -8.55 -5.80
CA TYR A 162 -17.75 -9.71 -5.94
C TYR A 162 -18.02 -10.70 -4.79
N ASN A 163 -18.07 -11.99 -5.12
CA ASN A 163 -18.31 -13.01 -4.10
C ASN A 163 -16.99 -13.33 -3.39
N CYS A 164 -16.76 -12.70 -2.24
CA CYS A 164 -15.58 -12.91 -1.42
C CYS A 164 -15.93 -13.76 -0.21
N HIS A 165 -15.54 -15.01 -0.26
CA HIS A 165 -15.62 -15.90 0.91
C HIS A 165 -14.26 -15.96 1.60
N ASN A 166 -14.31 -16.15 2.92
CA ASN A 166 -13.16 -16.33 3.81
C ASN A 166 -12.28 -15.08 3.98
N GLY A 167 -11.89 -14.87 5.19
CA GLY A 167 -10.95 -13.83 5.64
C GLY A 167 -10.72 -14.04 7.12
N TYR A 168 -9.63 -13.50 7.60
CA TYR A 168 -9.29 -13.53 9.01
C TYR A 168 -10.02 -12.41 9.75
N ILE A 169 -10.28 -12.61 11.04
CA ILE A 169 -10.50 -11.53 11.98
C ILE A 169 -9.10 -11.00 12.30
N ALA A 170 -8.82 -9.77 11.95
CA ALA A 170 -7.49 -9.21 12.09
C ALA A 170 -7.15 -8.91 13.56
N SER A 171 -5.94 -9.26 13.98
CA SER A 171 -5.33 -8.72 15.19
C SER A 171 -4.69 -7.37 14.87
N ILE A 172 -4.99 -6.36 15.71
CA ILE A 172 -4.40 -5.02 15.57
C ILE A 172 -3.13 -5.03 16.41
N ILE A 173 -2.01 -4.62 15.80
CA ILE A 173 -0.68 -4.59 16.39
C ILE A 173 -0.13 -3.18 16.23
N GLU A 174 0.38 -2.60 17.30
CA GLU A 174 1.16 -1.37 17.24
C GLU A 174 2.65 -1.70 17.06
N GLU A 175 3.42 -0.79 16.47
CA GLU A 175 4.85 -1.03 16.24
C GLU A 175 5.61 -1.30 17.54
N GLU A 176 5.11 -0.79 18.67
CA GLU A 176 5.68 -1.00 20.00
C GLU A 176 5.55 -2.44 20.51
N ASP A 177 4.57 -3.18 19.99
CA ASP A 177 4.35 -4.58 20.36
C ASP A 177 5.29 -5.54 19.61
N LEU A 178 6.05 -5.03 18.63
CA LEU A 178 6.94 -5.84 17.82
C LEU A 178 8.28 -6.05 18.51
N VAL A 179 8.66 -7.31 18.70
CA VAL A 179 9.97 -7.71 19.23
C VAL A 179 10.83 -8.25 18.08
N SER A 180 12.03 -7.68 17.92
CA SER A 180 13.02 -8.20 16.96
C SER A 180 13.95 -9.17 17.67
N ILE A 181 13.90 -10.43 17.28
CA ILE A 181 14.83 -11.46 17.74
C ILE A 181 15.84 -11.70 16.63
N LYS A 182 17.12 -11.55 16.94
CA LYS A 182 18.21 -11.89 16.02
C LYS A 182 18.85 -13.19 16.46
N ALA A 183 19.08 -14.09 15.50
CA ALA A 183 19.95 -15.25 15.74
C ALA A 183 21.36 -14.74 16.01
N SER A 184 22.01 -15.24 17.03
CA SER A 184 23.42 -15.00 17.38
C SER A 184 24.34 -15.80 16.50
#